data_c79b384e6e374256a07c4aa00f057316
#
_entry.id   c79b384e6e374256a07c4aa00f057316
#
_cell.length_a   1.000
_cell.length_b   1.000
_cell.length_c   1.000
_cell.angle_alpha   90.00
_cell.angle_beta   90.00
_cell.angle_gamma   90.00
#
_symmetry.space_group_name_H-M   'P 1'
#
loop_
_entity.id
_entity.type
_entity.pdbx_description
1 polymer ?
#
loop_
_entity_poly.entity_id
_entity_poly.type
_entity_poly.pdbx_seq_one_letter_code
_entity_poly.pdbx_strand_id
1 'polypeptide(L)'
;GNTKYTAGAMRFAYENGDQLMSLLDKPNDKRIKDTDFGSYTQEKFETDLLNFNDGRPLSHEQKILVSKSLETIQWLSSHNVKFEPIYSRQSFLKDGKHIFWGGLTLASENEGVGLFDQELDAFLSLGGKIFYDSPVTNLIYEVGKVKGVYVNEEKVNADSVICASGGFEANDGLRKSYIGDNWINAKVRGTPHNTGDGLKMALEIGAVKHGLYNGCHATPMDLHMKNYGGLDLEPSERKNYRKICY
;
A
#
# COMPACT_ATOMS: atom_id res chain seq x y z
N GLY A 1 3.33 -6.82 9.28
CA GLY A 1 2.19 -6.50 8.42
C GLY A 1 2.55 -6.53 6.95
N ASN A 2 1.58 -6.30 6.08
CA ASN A 2 1.74 -6.42 4.62
C ASN A 2 2.59 -5.30 3.99
N THR A 3 2.86 -4.21 4.68
CA THR A 3 3.74 -3.13 4.17
C THR A 3 5.09 -3.67 3.70
N LYS A 4 5.71 -4.60 4.44
CA LYS A 4 7.00 -5.20 4.05
C LYS A 4 6.95 -6.00 2.73
N TYR A 5 5.78 -6.48 2.32
CA TYR A 5 5.61 -7.29 1.12
C TYR A 5 5.27 -6.48 -0.12
N THR A 6 5.00 -5.19 0.02
CA THR A 6 4.73 -4.31 -1.13
C THR A 6 5.99 -4.05 -1.95
N ALA A 7 5.78 -3.69 -3.21
CA ALA A 7 6.85 -3.18 -4.07
C ALA A 7 7.29 -1.74 -3.72
N GLY A 8 6.66 -1.13 -2.73
CA GLY A 8 6.94 0.25 -2.33
C GLY A 8 6.54 1.32 -3.35
N ALA A 9 5.96 0.92 -4.48
CA ALA A 9 5.56 1.82 -5.54
C ALA A 9 4.28 2.57 -5.16
N MET A 10 4.27 3.88 -5.37
CA MET A 10 3.14 4.75 -5.03
C MET A 10 2.68 5.53 -6.26
N ARG A 11 1.36 5.57 -6.46
CA ARG A 11 0.75 6.35 -7.54
C ARG A 11 0.34 7.71 -6.99
N PHE A 12 0.80 8.78 -7.64
CA PHE A 12 0.45 10.15 -7.29
C PHE A 12 0.49 11.06 -8.53
N ALA A 13 -0.25 12.15 -8.46
CA ALA A 13 -0.27 13.15 -9.52
C ALA A 13 0.97 14.06 -9.43
N TYR A 14 1.54 14.39 -10.59
CA TYR A 14 2.62 15.35 -10.73
C TYR A 14 2.59 16.02 -12.10
N GLU A 15 2.99 17.29 -12.18
CA GLU A 15 2.92 18.07 -13.40
C GLU A 15 4.17 17.94 -14.28
N ASN A 16 5.33 17.69 -13.67
CA ASN A 16 6.61 17.62 -14.40
C ASN A 16 7.69 16.87 -13.60
N GLY A 17 8.81 16.62 -14.25
CA GLY A 17 9.95 15.92 -13.65
C GLY A 17 10.58 16.63 -12.47
N ASP A 18 10.51 17.98 -12.40
CA ASP A 18 11.13 18.73 -11.30
C ASP A 18 10.46 18.43 -9.95
N GLN A 19 9.14 18.22 -9.95
CA GLN A 19 8.43 17.78 -8.75
C GLN A 19 8.91 16.42 -8.26
N LEU A 20 9.22 15.49 -9.18
CA LEU A 20 9.77 14.19 -8.83
C LEU A 20 11.20 14.31 -8.31
N MET A 21 12.02 15.15 -8.95
CA MET A 21 13.42 15.36 -8.54
C MET A 21 13.53 15.85 -7.11
N SER A 22 12.59 16.69 -6.65
CA SER A 22 12.57 17.18 -5.27
C SER A 22 12.30 16.10 -4.21
N LEU A 23 11.81 14.94 -4.63
CA LEU A 23 11.47 13.81 -3.76
C LEU A 23 12.58 12.75 -3.70
N LEU A 24 13.58 12.82 -4.60
CA LEU A 24 14.59 11.78 -4.71
C LEU A 24 15.68 11.94 -3.65
N ASP A 25 16.01 10.87 -2.96
CA ASP A 25 17.15 10.81 -2.03
C ASP A 25 18.50 10.83 -2.79
N LYS A 26 18.53 10.23 -3.98
CA LYS A 26 19.73 10.12 -4.82
C LYS A 26 19.55 10.78 -6.19
N PRO A 27 19.50 12.12 -6.25
CA PRO A 27 19.30 12.82 -7.52
C PRO A 27 20.50 12.66 -8.50
N ASN A 28 21.59 12.08 -8.06
CA ASN A 28 22.80 11.86 -8.86
C ASN A 28 22.83 10.55 -9.65
N ASP A 29 21.73 9.80 -9.70
CA ASP A 29 21.65 8.60 -10.57
C ASP A 29 21.88 9.02 -12.03
N LYS A 30 22.90 8.42 -12.66
CA LYS A 30 23.31 8.78 -14.04
C LYS A 30 22.21 8.63 -15.08
N ARG A 31 21.17 7.80 -14.79
CA ARG A 31 20.03 7.61 -15.68
C ARG A 31 19.09 8.81 -15.71
N ILE A 32 19.06 9.61 -14.64
CA ILE A 32 18.13 10.76 -14.50
C ILE A 32 18.29 11.74 -15.66
N LYS A 33 19.52 12.06 -16.06
CA LYS A 33 19.80 12.99 -17.19
C LYS A 33 19.22 12.50 -18.52
N ASP A 34 19.10 11.20 -18.69
CA ASP A 34 18.59 10.55 -19.88
C ASP A 34 17.17 9.99 -19.66
N THR A 35 16.39 10.64 -18.76
CA THR A 35 15.03 10.22 -18.39
C THR A 35 14.02 11.30 -18.74
N ASP A 36 12.95 10.88 -19.40
CA ASP A 36 11.72 11.64 -19.52
C ASP A 36 10.70 11.09 -18.51
N PHE A 37 10.48 11.81 -17.43
CA PHE A 37 9.51 11.46 -16.42
C PHE A 37 8.07 11.78 -16.83
N GLY A 38 7.88 12.57 -17.90
CA GLY A 38 6.56 12.99 -18.35
C GLY A 38 5.79 13.78 -17.29
N SER A 39 4.49 13.65 -17.35
CA SER A 39 3.55 14.18 -16.36
C SER A 39 2.44 13.14 -16.08
N TYR A 40 1.88 13.20 -14.91
CA TYR A 40 0.69 12.43 -14.54
C TYR A 40 -0.24 13.34 -13.74
N THR A 41 -1.00 14.14 -14.46
CA THR A 41 -1.85 15.19 -13.87
C THR A 41 -2.98 14.60 -13.04
N GLN A 42 -3.60 15.40 -12.19
CA GLN A 42 -4.80 14.99 -11.44
C GLN A 42 -5.92 14.54 -12.37
N GLU A 43 -6.12 15.25 -13.50
CA GLU A 43 -7.12 14.90 -14.51
C GLU A 43 -6.88 13.52 -15.11
N LYS A 44 -5.62 13.19 -15.42
CA LYS A 44 -5.25 11.86 -15.92
C LYS A 44 -5.48 10.80 -14.87
N PHE A 45 -5.15 11.06 -13.61
CA PHE A 45 -5.39 10.13 -12.52
C PHE A 45 -6.88 9.89 -12.30
N GLU A 46 -7.71 10.94 -12.34
CA GLU A 46 -9.17 10.83 -12.29
C GLU A 46 -9.72 9.99 -13.46
N THR A 47 -9.20 10.22 -14.67
CA THR A 47 -9.57 9.45 -15.87
C THR A 47 -9.24 7.96 -15.70
N ASP A 48 -8.05 7.64 -15.20
CA ASP A 48 -7.66 6.26 -14.94
C ASP A 48 -8.58 5.60 -13.89
N LEU A 49 -8.95 6.33 -12.84
CA LEU A 49 -9.89 5.84 -11.83
C LEU A 49 -11.31 5.66 -12.37
N LEU A 50 -11.79 6.56 -13.23
CA LEU A 50 -13.07 6.42 -13.91
C LEU A 50 -13.12 5.17 -14.78
N ASN A 51 -12.05 4.90 -15.52
CA ASN A 51 -11.92 3.69 -16.33
C ASN A 51 -11.92 2.44 -15.46
N PHE A 52 -11.21 2.47 -14.32
CA PHE A 52 -11.20 1.37 -13.34
C PHE A 52 -12.58 1.15 -12.70
N ASN A 53 -13.34 2.20 -12.51
CA ASN A 53 -14.71 2.16 -11.96
C ASN A 53 -15.78 1.80 -12.99
N ASP A 54 -15.44 1.34 -14.19
CA ASP A 54 -16.37 1.11 -15.29
C ASP A 54 -17.19 2.37 -15.65
N GLY A 55 -16.56 3.53 -15.63
CA GLY A 55 -17.18 4.83 -15.93
C GLY A 55 -18.08 5.39 -14.82
N ARG A 56 -18.18 4.73 -13.66
CA ARG A 56 -18.94 5.27 -12.52
C ARG A 56 -18.22 6.49 -11.93
N PRO A 57 -18.96 7.54 -11.53
CA PRO A 57 -18.37 8.74 -10.93
C PRO A 57 -17.47 8.42 -9.73
N LEU A 58 -16.40 9.19 -9.58
CA LEU A 58 -15.49 9.07 -8.45
C LEU A 58 -16.20 9.42 -7.15
N SER A 59 -15.95 8.63 -6.11
CA SER A 59 -16.39 8.95 -4.75
C SER A 59 -15.65 10.19 -4.21
N HIS A 60 -16.13 10.72 -3.11
CA HIS A 60 -15.46 11.82 -2.41
C HIS A 60 -14.03 11.44 -1.98
N GLU A 61 -13.85 10.24 -1.45
CA GLU A 61 -12.56 9.71 -1.02
C GLU A 61 -11.58 9.53 -2.19
N GLN A 62 -12.06 9.06 -3.34
CA GLN A 62 -11.23 8.95 -4.54
C GLN A 62 -10.75 10.33 -5.03
N LYS A 63 -11.59 11.37 -4.96
CA LYS A 63 -11.20 12.74 -5.29
C LYS A 63 -10.17 13.29 -4.30
N ILE A 64 -10.32 13.03 -3.00
CA ILE A 64 -9.32 13.38 -1.99
C ILE A 64 -8.01 12.66 -2.28
N LEU A 65 -8.04 11.36 -2.57
CA LEU A 65 -6.87 10.58 -2.94
C LEU A 65 -6.09 11.25 -4.08
N VAL A 66 -6.77 11.61 -5.17
CA VAL A 66 -6.13 12.25 -6.32
C VAL A 66 -5.55 13.61 -5.94
N SER A 67 -6.37 14.49 -5.37
CA SER A 67 -5.97 15.87 -5.09
C SER A 67 -4.88 15.99 -4.01
N LYS A 68 -4.80 15.04 -3.08
CA LYS A 68 -3.82 15.04 -1.99
C LYS A 68 -2.63 14.10 -2.21
N SER A 69 -2.58 13.39 -3.35
CA SER A 69 -1.58 12.37 -3.58
C SER A 69 -0.13 12.91 -3.53
N LEU A 70 0.17 14.01 -4.24
CA LEU A 70 1.51 14.61 -4.21
C LEU A 70 1.88 15.14 -2.83
N GLU A 71 0.96 15.86 -2.18
CA GLU A 71 1.16 16.39 -0.82
C GLU A 71 1.48 15.27 0.17
N THR A 72 0.81 14.12 0.03
CA THR A 72 1.08 12.94 0.88
C THR A 72 2.48 12.37 0.65
N ILE A 73 2.95 12.28 -0.59
CA ILE A 73 4.31 11.83 -0.89
C ILE A 73 5.35 12.81 -0.36
N GLN A 74 5.11 14.12 -0.50
CA GLN A 74 5.95 15.16 0.07
C GLN A 74 6.00 15.07 1.61
N TRP A 75 4.87 14.80 2.23
CA TRP A 75 4.79 14.57 3.68
C TRP A 75 5.61 13.35 4.12
N LEU A 76 5.50 12.22 3.41
CA LEU A 76 6.35 11.05 3.67
C LEU A 76 7.85 11.40 3.53
N SER A 77 8.22 12.10 2.47
CA SER A 77 9.60 12.57 2.25
C SER A 77 10.09 13.46 3.40
N SER A 78 9.24 14.37 3.91
CA SER A 78 9.58 15.22 5.06
C SER A 78 9.77 14.45 6.38
N HIS A 79 9.27 13.21 6.43
CA HIS A 79 9.46 12.26 7.53
C HIS A 79 10.53 11.20 7.23
N ASN A 80 11.48 11.53 6.36
CA ASN A 80 12.63 10.71 5.99
C ASN A 80 12.31 9.43 5.21
N VAL A 81 11.13 9.28 4.63
CA VAL A 81 10.87 8.23 3.64
C VAL A 81 11.56 8.62 2.34
N LYS A 82 12.47 7.79 1.88
CA LYS A 82 13.30 7.99 0.70
C LYS A 82 12.70 7.33 -0.51
N PHE A 83 12.82 7.99 -1.67
CA PHE A 83 12.25 7.50 -2.92
C PHE A 83 13.31 7.30 -3.99
N GLU A 84 13.07 6.32 -4.87
CA GLU A 84 13.86 6.04 -6.07
C GLU A 84 12.97 5.81 -7.29
N PRO A 85 13.42 6.16 -8.52
CA PRO A 85 12.67 5.89 -9.74
C PRO A 85 12.59 4.39 -10.05
N ILE A 86 11.43 3.91 -10.50
CA ILE A 86 11.18 2.50 -10.82
C ILE A 86 11.56 2.21 -12.29
N TYR A 87 12.83 2.29 -12.64
CA TYR A 87 13.29 2.08 -14.01
C TYR A 87 12.95 0.70 -14.57
N SER A 88 13.07 -0.34 -13.75
CA SER A 88 12.94 -1.72 -14.22
C SER A 88 11.53 -2.15 -14.60
N ARG A 89 10.51 -1.46 -14.11
CA ARG A 89 9.11 -1.89 -14.25
C ARG A 89 8.19 -0.85 -14.84
N GLN A 90 8.57 0.42 -14.78
CA GLN A 90 7.69 1.53 -15.14
C GLN A 90 8.29 2.43 -16.20
N SER A 91 9.44 2.06 -16.75
CA SER A 91 10.05 2.75 -17.89
C SER A 91 10.50 1.79 -18.98
N PHE A 92 10.62 2.31 -20.18
CA PHE A 92 11.22 1.64 -21.32
C PHE A 92 12.22 2.58 -22.01
N LEU A 93 13.17 2.01 -22.74
CA LEU A 93 14.15 2.78 -23.53
C LEU A 93 13.57 3.11 -24.89
N LYS A 94 13.60 4.40 -25.24
CA LYS A 94 13.27 4.90 -26.56
C LYS A 94 14.29 5.99 -26.95
N ASP A 95 14.95 5.82 -28.07
CA ASP A 95 15.96 6.76 -28.60
C ASP A 95 17.03 7.16 -27.55
N GLY A 96 17.46 6.20 -26.75
CA GLY A 96 18.47 6.40 -25.71
C GLY A 96 17.97 7.03 -24.41
N LYS A 97 16.68 7.33 -24.30
CA LYS A 97 16.05 7.89 -23.09
C LYS A 97 15.16 6.87 -22.40
N HIS A 98 15.14 6.91 -21.07
CA HIS A 98 14.12 6.24 -20.27
C HIS A 98 12.82 7.06 -20.31
N ILE A 99 11.74 6.43 -20.75
CA ILE A 99 10.40 7.02 -20.79
C ILE A 99 9.53 6.33 -19.75
N PHE A 100 8.94 7.10 -18.86
CA PHE A 100 7.93 6.60 -17.92
C PHE A 100 6.53 6.75 -18.51
N TRP A 101 5.67 5.73 -18.35
CA TRP A 101 4.35 5.71 -19.00
C TRP A 101 3.16 6.01 -18.10
N GLY A 102 3.36 6.36 -16.83
CA GLY A 102 2.24 6.66 -15.94
C GLY A 102 2.65 7.11 -14.56
N GLY A 103 1.68 7.33 -13.69
CA GLY A 103 1.84 7.90 -12.34
C GLY A 103 2.53 7.01 -11.31
N LEU A 104 2.95 5.81 -11.68
CA LEU A 104 3.69 4.88 -10.80
C LEU A 104 5.20 5.01 -11.05
N THR A 105 5.74 6.20 -10.84
CA THR A 105 7.10 6.56 -11.23
C THR A 105 8.13 6.29 -10.13
N LEU A 106 7.74 6.49 -8.87
CA LEU A 106 8.60 6.32 -7.71
C LEU A 106 8.18 5.14 -6.85
N ALA A 107 9.17 4.51 -6.22
CA ALA A 107 8.98 3.60 -5.08
C ALA A 107 9.83 4.07 -3.91
N SER A 108 9.46 3.63 -2.71
CA SER A 108 10.35 3.77 -1.55
C SER A 108 11.66 3.03 -1.80
N GLU A 109 12.76 3.61 -1.35
CA GLU A 109 14.08 2.96 -1.39
C GLU A 109 13.99 1.62 -0.64
N ASN A 110 14.56 0.57 -1.21
CA ASN A 110 14.47 -0.80 -0.70
C ASN A 110 13.02 -1.35 -0.60
N GLU A 111 12.11 -0.85 -1.44
CA GLU A 111 10.74 -1.35 -1.58
C GLU A 111 9.93 -1.32 -0.27
N GLY A 112 9.07 -2.32 -0.03
CA GLY A 112 8.22 -2.39 1.16
C GLY A 112 8.97 -2.58 2.47
N VAL A 113 10.13 -3.23 2.44
CA VAL A 113 10.99 -3.37 3.64
C VAL A 113 11.51 -2.00 4.05
N GLY A 114 12.10 -1.26 3.10
CA GLY A 114 12.60 0.08 3.37
C GLY A 114 11.49 1.06 3.76
N LEU A 115 10.33 0.99 3.11
CA LEU A 115 9.17 1.79 3.49
C LEU A 115 8.80 1.56 4.96
N PHE A 116 8.63 0.29 5.35
CA PHE A 116 8.25 -0.04 6.72
C PHE A 116 9.30 0.42 7.73
N ASP A 117 10.59 0.17 7.46
CA ASP A 117 11.65 0.50 8.41
C ASP A 117 11.77 2.03 8.58
N GLN A 118 11.66 2.81 7.49
CA GLN A 118 11.70 4.27 7.54
C GLN A 118 10.48 4.88 8.23
N GLU A 119 9.28 4.36 7.97
CA GLU A 119 8.06 4.78 8.68
C GLU A 119 8.14 4.43 10.18
N LEU A 120 8.67 3.26 10.51
CA LEU A 120 8.86 2.83 11.90
C LEU A 120 9.83 3.76 12.63
N ASP A 121 10.96 4.08 12.02
CA ASP A 121 11.96 4.99 12.58
C ASP A 121 11.38 6.39 12.81
N ALA A 122 10.64 6.91 11.83
CA ALA A 122 9.94 8.20 11.95
C ALA A 122 8.92 8.18 13.10
N PHE A 123 8.08 7.13 13.18
CA PHE A 123 7.08 6.99 14.23
C PHE A 123 7.70 6.94 15.62
N LEU A 124 8.77 6.14 15.80
CA LEU A 124 9.46 6.04 17.09
C LEU A 124 10.17 7.34 17.47
N SER A 125 10.78 8.04 16.51
CA SER A 125 11.43 9.33 16.73
C SER A 125 10.47 10.43 17.21
N LEU A 126 9.20 10.33 16.80
CA LEU A 126 8.11 11.21 17.24
C LEU A 126 7.49 10.79 18.58
N GLY A 127 8.05 9.79 19.26
CA GLY A 127 7.56 9.30 20.55
C GLY A 127 6.44 8.26 20.46
N GLY A 128 6.18 7.74 19.28
CA GLY A 128 5.23 6.65 19.07
C GLY A 128 5.64 5.39 19.84
N LYS A 129 4.66 4.61 20.28
CA LYS A 129 4.87 3.35 21.00
C LYS A 129 4.28 2.20 20.22
N ILE A 130 5.01 1.08 20.13
CA ILE A 130 4.56 -0.15 19.49
C ILE A 130 4.57 -1.27 20.52
N PHE A 131 3.50 -2.03 20.55
CA PHE A 131 3.35 -3.22 21.36
C PHE A 131 3.19 -4.41 20.41
N TYR A 132 4.18 -5.27 20.36
CA TYR A 132 4.14 -6.53 19.63
C TYR A 132 3.43 -7.59 20.45
N ASP A 133 3.00 -8.68 19.79
CA ASP A 133 2.30 -9.80 20.43
C ASP A 133 1.08 -9.36 21.27
N SER A 134 0.45 -8.29 20.82
CA SER A 134 -0.63 -7.61 21.52
C SER A 134 -1.89 -7.58 20.65
N PRO A 135 -2.55 -8.73 20.44
CA PRO A 135 -3.73 -8.81 19.58
C PRO A 135 -4.89 -8.01 20.19
N VAL A 136 -5.43 -7.12 19.37
CA VAL A 136 -6.68 -6.43 19.69
C VAL A 136 -7.83 -7.37 19.36
N THR A 137 -8.67 -7.65 20.34
CA THR A 137 -9.78 -8.61 20.22
C THR A 137 -11.13 -7.94 20.02
N ASN A 138 -11.34 -6.75 20.58
CA ASN A 138 -12.61 -6.02 20.50
C ASN A 138 -12.39 -4.51 20.61
N LEU A 139 -13.36 -3.75 20.08
CA LEU A 139 -13.49 -2.32 20.36
C LEU A 139 -14.28 -2.13 21.67
N ILE A 140 -13.86 -1.17 22.50
CA ILE A 140 -14.65 -0.71 23.63
C ILE A 140 -15.66 0.29 23.09
N TYR A 141 -16.94 -0.09 23.04
CA TYR A 141 -18.01 0.76 22.52
C TYR A 141 -19.03 1.05 23.62
N GLU A 142 -19.12 2.31 24.02
CA GLU A 142 -19.98 2.75 25.11
C GLU A 142 -20.69 4.05 24.72
N VAL A 143 -22.01 4.09 24.93
CA VAL A 143 -22.87 5.27 24.69
C VAL A 143 -22.62 5.87 23.29
N GLY A 144 -22.58 5.01 22.25
CA GLY A 144 -22.45 5.44 20.86
C GLY A 144 -21.06 5.89 20.45
N LYS A 145 -20.03 5.64 21.27
CA LYS A 145 -18.65 6.05 20.99
C LYS A 145 -17.64 4.93 21.24
N VAL A 146 -16.62 4.86 20.39
CA VAL A 146 -15.46 4.04 20.66
C VAL A 146 -14.61 4.74 21.72
N LYS A 147 -14.21 4.00 22.76
CA LYS A 147 -13.46 4.46 23.93
C LYS A 147 -12.09 3.80 24.09
N GLY A 148 -11.72 2.91 23.17
CA GLY A 148 -10.48 2.16 23.22
C GLY A 148 -10.65 0.76 22.65
N VAL A 149 -9.78 -0.12 23.07
CA VAL A 149 -9.71 -1.51 22.62
C VAL A 149 -9.48 -2.47 23.77
N TYR A 150 -9.81 -3.74 23.55
CA TYR A 150 -9.35 -4.84 24.41
C TYR A 150 -8.11 -5.49 23.78
N VAL A 151 -7.06 -5.62 24.59
CA VAL A 151 -5.81 -6.31 24.23
C VAL A 151 -5.60 -7.43 25.26
N ASN A 152 -5.63 -8.68 24.83
CA ASN A 152 -5.52 -9.84 25.76
C ASN A 152 -6.46 -9.72 26.99
N GLU A 153 -7.73 -9.32 26.76
CA GLU A 153 -8.78 -9.09 27.76
C GLU A 153 -8.58 -7.83 28.64
N GLU A 154 -7.47 -7.13 28.54
CA GLU A 154 -7.24 -5.88 29.25
C GLU A 154 -7.78 -4.67 28.46
N LYS A 155 -8.38 -3.73 29.19
CA LYS A 155 -8.87 -2.48 28.61
C LYS A 155 -7.73 -1.50 28.37
N VAL A 156 -7.60 -1.04 27.12
CA VAL A 156 -6.74 0.09 26.75
C VAL A 156 -7.63 1.23 26.28
N ASN A 157 -7.73 2.27 27.09
CA ASN A 157 -8.55 3.43 26.77
C ASN A 157 -7.84 4.35 25.77
N ALA A 158 -8.62 4.94 24.85
CA ALA A 158 -8.14 5.89 23.86
C ALA A 158 -9.27 6.86 23.46
N ASP A 159 -8.92 8.08 23.11
CA ASP A 159 -9.86 9.08 22.59
C ASP A 159 -10.32 8.75 21.16
N SER A 160 -9.46 8.06 20.39
CA SER A 160 -9.74 7.61 19.03
C SER A 160 -9.01 6.30 18.73
N VAL A 161 -9.61 5.47 17.89
CA VAL A 161 -9.02 4.20 17.42
C VAL A 161 -9.01 4.22 15.89
N ILE A 162 -7.82 4.00 15.31
CA ILE A 162 -7.65 3.82 13.86
C ILE A 162 -7.49 2.33 13.58
N CYS A 163 -8.45 1.75 12.84
CA CYS A 163 -8.37 0.37 12.38
C CYS A 163 -7.48 0.29 11.14
N ALA A 164 -6.24 -0.13 11.31
CA ALA A 164 -5.26 -0.30 10.23
C ALA A 164 -4.77 -1.75 10.09
N SER A 165 -5.61 -2.73 10.48
CA SER A 165 -5.29 -4.16 10.53
C SER A 165 -5.31 -4.85 9.15
N GLY A 166 -5.57 -4.12 8.06
CA GLY A 166 -5.60 -4.65 6.70
C GLY A 166 -6.92 -5.34 6.34
N GLY A 167 -6.88 -6.16 5.30
CA GLY A 167 -8.01 -6.88 4.76
C GLY A 167 -8.18 -8.28 5.36
N PHE A 168 -8.74 -9.18 4.55
CA PHE A 168 -9.04 -10.56 4.98
C PHE A 168 -8.42 -11.63 4.06
N GLU A 169 -7.39 -11.28 3.32
CA GLU A 169 -6.76 -12.18 2.36
C GLU A 169 -6.16 -13.45 2.98
N ALA A 170 -5.85 -13.42 4.27
CA ALA A 170 -5.38 -14.60 5.02
C ALA A 170 -6.52 -15.41 5.66
N ASN A 171 -7.78 -15.05 5.43
CA ASN A 171 -8.95 -15.75 5.96
C ASN A 171 -9.68 -16.51 4.84
N ASP A 172 -9.50 -17.83 4.78
CA ASP A 172 -10.07 -18.70 3.76
C ASP A 172 -11.61 -18.62 3.73
N GLY A 173 -12.24 -18.56 4.90
CA GLY A 173 -13.70 -18.48 5.02
C GLY A 173 -14.25 -17.17 4.46
N LEU A 174 -13.61 -16.03 4.73
CA LEU A 174 -14.01 -14.75 4.18
C LEU A 174 -13.72 -14.65 2.67
N ARG A 175 -12.59 -15.19 2.19
CA ARG A 175 -12.32 -15.27 0.76
C ARG A 175 -13.38 -16.08 0.04
N LYS A 176 -13.72 -17.25 0.58
CA LYS A 176 -14.79 -18.09 0.04
C LYS A 176 -16.12 -17.34 -0.01
N SER A 177 -16.50 -16.70 1.09
CA SER A 177 -17.80 -16.05 1.23
C SER A 177 -17.97 -14.81 0.36
N TYR A 178 -16.92 -14.01 0.21
CA TYR A 178 -17.00 -12.74 -0.51
C TYR A 178 -16.52 -12.81 -1.95
N ILE A 179 -15.50 -13.60 -2.25
CA ILE A 179 -14.86 -13.62 -3.57
C ILE A 179 -15.29 -14.86 -4.36
N GLY A 180 -15.42 -16.02 -3.69
CA GLY A 180 -15.90 -17.26 -4.31
C GLY A 180 -15.10 -18.49 -3.89
N ASP A 181 -15.67 -19.67 -4.16
CA ASP A 181 -15.17 -20.96 -3.68
C ASP A 181 -13.72 -21.26 -4.10
N ASN A 182 -13.34 -20.90 -5.30
CA ASN A 182 -11.99 -21.18 -5.81
C ASN A 182 -10.89 -20.39 -5.11
N TRP A 183 -11.24 -19.30 -4.42
CA TRP A 183 -10.27 -18.42 -3.76
C TRP A 183 -9.67 -18.98 -2.46
N ILE A 184 -10.22 -20.07 -1.93
CA ILE A 184 -9.61 -20.80 -0.82
C ILE A 184 -8.23 -21.37 -1.21
N ASN A 185 -8.01 -21.65 -2.50
CA ASN A 185 -6.78 -22.22 -3.02
C ASN A 185 -5.73 -21.16 -3.39
N ALA A 186 -6.10 -19.88 -3.35
CA ALA A 186 -5.16 -18.80 -3.67
C ALA A 186 -4.10 -18.68 -2.58
N LYS A 187 -2.83 -18.63 -2.98
CA LYS A 187 -1.72 -18.36 -2.07
C LYS A 187 -1.66 -16.88 -1.74
N VAL A 188 -1.35 -16.56 -0.50
CA VAL A 188 -1.20 -15.19 -0.04
C VAL A 188 0.27 -14.79 -0.10
N ARG A 189 0.59 -13.79 -0.91
CA ARG A 189 1.86 -13.08 -0.82
C ARG A 189 1.71 -12.01 0.26
N GLY A 190 2.22 -12.31 1.45
CA GLY A 190 2.03 -11.41 2.59
C GLY A 190 2.08 -12.12 3.93
N THR A 191 1.51 -11.47 4.93
CA THR A 191 1.40 -11.97 6.29
C THR A 191 0.21 -12.91 6.47
N PRO A 192 0.28 -13.90 7.39
CA PRO A 192 -0.87 -14.71 7.79
C PRO A 192 -1.86 -13.95 8.70
N HIS A 193 -1.58 -12.70 9.06
CA HIS A 193 -2.35 -11.97 10.08
C HIS A 193 -3.44 -11.03 9.52
N ASN A 194 -3.60 -10.89 8.21
CA ASN A 194 -4.70 -10.11 7.63
C ASN A 194 -5.95 -10.99 7.52
N THR A 195 -6.59 -11.23 8.65
CA THR A 195 -7.72 -12.17 8.82
C THR A 195 -9.08 -11.49 8.87
N GLY A 196 -9.13 -10.16 8.74
CA GLY A 196 -10.37 -9.39 8.75
C GLY A 196 -10.83 -8.97 10.14
N ASP A 197 -9.97 -9.03 11.16
CA ASP A 197 -10.35 -8.78 12.55
C ASP A 197 -10.85 -7.36 12.78
N GLY A 198 -10.17 -6.34 12.21
CA GLY A 198 -10.63 -4.95 12.31
C GLY A 198 -11.98 -4.73 11.64
N LEU A 199 -12.22 -5.38 10.51
CA LEU A 199 -13.50 -5.34 9.82
C LEU A 199 -14.60 -5.97 10.71
N LYS A 200 -14.32 -7.14 11.27
CA LYS A 200 -15.25 -7.84 12.16
C LYS A 200 -15.61 -6.98 13.37
N MET A 201 -14.61 -6.45 14.09
CA MET A 201 -14.83 -5.59 15.26
C MET A 201 -15.66 -4.33 14.94
N ALA A 202 -15.41 -3.71 13.79
CA ALA A 202 -16.20 -2.55 13.36
C ALA A 202 -17.67 -2.93 13.08
N LEU A 203 -17.92 -4.05 12.41
CA LEU A 203 -19.27 -4.54 12.14
C LEU A 203 -20.03 -4.91 13.42
N GLU A 204 -19.36 -5.46 14.41
CA GLU A 204 -19.95 -5.84 15.70
C GLU A 204 -20.49 -4.63 16.50
N ILE A 205 -19.91 -3.45 16.31
CA ILE A 205 -20.40 -2.21 16.91
C ILE A 205 -21.36 -1.40 16.02
N GLY A 206 -21.80 -1.99 14.90
CA GLY A 206 -22.81 -1.41 14.01
C GLY A 206 -22.27 -0.64 12.82
N ALA A 207 -21.00 -0.74 12.47
CA ALA A 207 -20.51 -0.18 11.22
C ALA A 207 -21.15 -0.88 10.01
N VAL A 208 -21.32 -0.14 8.92
CA VAL A 208 -21.93 -0.63 7.69
C VAL A 208 -20.83 -0.96 6.68
N LYS A 209 -20.98 -2.10 5.99
CA LYS A 209 -20.10 -2.46 4.88
C LYS A 209 -20.24 -1.44 3.75
N HIS A 210 -19.11 -0.97 3.23
CA HIS A 210 -19.06 -0.08 2.08
C HIS A 210 -18.06 -0.59 1.07
N GLY A 211 -18.34 -0.38 -0.22
CA GLY A 211 -17.47 -0.81 -1.33
C GLY A 211 -17.67 -2.27 -1.75
N LEU A 212 -16.74 -2.77 -2.55
CA LEU A 212 -16.81 -4.10 -3.15
C LEU A 212 -15.95 -5.09 -2.34
N TYR A 213 -16.58 -6.08 -1.76
CA TYR A 213 -15.91 -7.15 -1.00
C TYR A 213 -15.53 -8.35 -1.87
N ASN A 214 -15.99 -8.38 -3.11
CA ASN A 214 -15.75 -9.46 -4.07
C ASN A 214 -14.58 -9.18 -5.02
N GLY A 215 -13.82 -8.10 -4.79
CA GLY A 215 -12.64 -7.76 -5.57
C GLY A 215 -11.36 -7.99 -4.77
N CYS A 216 -10.29 -8.34 -5.46
CA CYS A 216 -8.95 -8.44 -4.88
C CYS A 216 -7.87 -8.09 -5.91
N HIS A 217 -6.70 -7.71 -5.42
CA HIS A 217 -5.51 -7.64 -6.26
C HIS A 217 -4.87 -9.02 -6.34
N ALA A 218 -4.82 -9.58 -7.54
CA ALA A 218 -4.19 -10.86 -7.81
C ALA A 218 -3.03 -10.69 -8.79
N THR A 219 -1.93 -11.39 -8.53
CA THR A 219 -0.76 -11.43 -9.41
C THR A 219 -0.39 -12.87 -9.73
N PRO A 220 0.07 -13.18 -10.96
CA PRO A 220 0.67 -14.47 -11.25
C PRO A 220 1.87 -14.72 -10.35
N MET A 221 1.95 -15.89 -9.75
CA MET A 221 3.01 -16.28 -8.84
C MET A 221 3.52 -17.67 -9.22
N ASP A 222 4.74 -18.00 -8.82
CA ASP A 222 5.26 -19.36 -8.98
C ASP A 222 4.36 -20.37 -8.26
N LEU A 223 4.04 -21.47 -8.95
CA LEU A 223 3.18 -22.53 -8.42
C LEU A 223 3.72 -23.11 -7.11
N HIS A 224 5.04 -23.19 -6.98
CA HIS A 224 5.72 -23.75 -5.81
C HIS A 224 6.01 -22.74 -4.71
N MET A 225 5.62 -21.46 -4.90
CA MET A 225 5.74 -20.45 -3.86
C MET A 225 5.02 -20.91 -2.59
N LYS A 226 5.65 -20.70 -1.45
CA LYS A 226 5.01 -20.94 -0.15
C LYS A 226 3.79 -20.02 0.03
N ASN A 227 2.77 -20.52 0.72
CA ASN A 227 1.73 -19.65 1.23
C ASN A 227 2.33 -18.76 2.33
N TYR A 228 1.96 -17.49 2.35
CA TYR A 228 2.53 -16.48 3.25
C TYR A 228 4.05 -16.32 3.08
N GLY A 229 4.44 -15.35 2.34
CA GLY A 229 5.85 -15.10 2.08
C GLY A 229 6.05 -14.05 1.02
N GLY A 230 7.20 -14.13 0.35
CA GLY A 230 7.61 -13.22 -0.70
C GLY A 230 8.72 -12.25 -0.27
N LEU A 231 9.28 -12.45 0.94
CA LEU A 231 10.49 -11.76 1.41
C LEU A 231 11.71 -12.70 1.50
N ASP A 232 11.57 -13.93 1.02
CA ASP A 232 12.63 -14.96 1.10
C ASP A 232 13.80 -14.69 0.14
N LEU A 233 13.64 -13.71 -0.77
CA LEU A 233 14.70 -13.28 -1.69
C LEU A 233 15.30 -11.97 -1.22
N GLU A 234 16.63 -11.86 -1.34
CA GLU A 234 17.32 -10.60 -1.13
C GLU A 234 16.78 -9.50 -2.06
N PRO A 235 16.82 -8.21 -1.68
CA PRO A 235 16.28 -7.12 -2.49
C PRO A 235 16.79 -7.09 -3.92
N SER A 236 18.07 -7.42 -4.13
CA SER A 236 18.70 -7.52 -5.46
C SER A 236 18.12 -8.65 -6.30
N GLU A 237 17.85 -9.81 -5.69
CA GLU A 237 17.24 -10.96 -6.34
C GLU A 237 15.79 -10.69 -6.68
N ARG A 238 15.04 -10.05 -5.77
CA ARG A 238 13.66 -9.62 -6.01
C ARG A 238 13.54 -8.68 -7.22
N LYS A 239 14.47 -7.74 -7.36
CA LYS A 239 14.56 -6.85 -8.53
C LYS A 239 14.73 -7.63 -9.84
N ASN A 240 15.45 -8.73 -9.83
CA ASN A 240 15.67 -9.59 -11.00
C ASN A 240 14.46 -10.50 -11.28
N TYR A 241 13.86 -11.10 -10.27
CA TYR A 241 12.69 -11.95 -10.40
C TYR A 241 11.47 -11.21 -10.99
N ARG A 242 11.30 -9.96 -10.65
CA ARG A 242 10.19 -9.13 -11.14
C ARG A 242 10.30 -8.74 -12.61
N LYS A 243 11.46 -8.94 -13.23
CA LYS A 243 11.62 -8.78 -14.69
C LYS A 243 11.00 -9.93 -15.50
N ILE A 244 10.70 -11.04 -14.86
CA ILE A 244 10.20 -12.27 -15.53
C ILE A 244 8.68 -12.37 -15.44
N CYS A 245 8.03 -11.61 -14.57
CA CYS A 245 6.60 -11.70 -14.28
C CYS A 245 5.74 -10.63 -14.96
N TYR A 246 6.21 -10.09 -16.11
CA TYR A 246 5.43 -9.14 -16.93
C TYR A 246 5.49 -9.54 -18.39
#